data_9e72f44a96602717cd761ffd0d40a832
#
_entry.id   9e72f44a96602717cd761ffd0d40a832
#
_cell.length_a   1.000
_cell.length_b   1.000
_cell.length_c   1.000
_cell.angle_alpha   90.00
_cell.angle_beta   90.00
_cell.angle_gamma   90.00
#
_symmetry.space_group_name_H-M   'P 1'
#
loop_
_entity.id
_entity.type
_entity.pdbx_description
1 polymer ?
#
loop_
_entity_poly.entity_id
_entity_poly.type
_entity_poly.pdbx_seq_one_letter_code
_entity_poly.pdbx_strand_id
1 'polypeptide(L)'
;MKYFLVFFLPVLIFSQQDNLSDGTGSYRQYFDENKTSRKHVLKNVIGSRYYHKDYVNTIINGKKILVKFDAYSDLMEPKFGPGYLPYSNKLKLLLNQNETWIAYNNKWFRLIYKDGESTYLFKPIVEYVKPKKAEEGYGGNQPAKFVAKEKYYILKNDILTKLKRKEVKKLGLAKNLN
;
A
#
# COMPACT_ATOMS: atom_id res chain seq x y z
N MET A 1 22.99 43.66 56.32
CA MET A 1 22.11 42.54 56.02
C MET A 1 21.62 42.72 54.57
N LYS A 2 22.08 41.86 53.66
CA LYS A 2 21.66 41.87 52.23
C LYS A 2 20.67 40.72 52.04
N TYR A 3 19.40 41.04 51.74
CA TYR A 3 18.39 40.04 51.43
C TYR A 3 18.56 39.61 49.98
N PHE A 4 18.88 38.34 49.75
CA PHE A 4 18.90 37.69 48.45
C PHE A 4 17.49 37.20 48.16
N LEU A 5 16.81 37.88 47.24
CA LEU A 5 15.49 37.50 46.77
C LEU A 5 15.68 36.42 45.69
N VAL A 6 15.41 35.16 46.05
CA VAL A 6 15.44 34.05 45.09
C VAL A 6 14.07 34.03 44.40
N PHE A 7 14.06 34.45 43.13
CA PHE A 7 12.92 34.30 42.26
C PHE A 7 12.80 32.83 41.81
N PHE A 8 11.83 32.13 42.38
CA PHE A 8 11.40 30.84 41.85
C PHE A 8 10.54 31.09 40.58
N LEU A 9 11.12 30.93 39.41
CA LEU A 9 10.33 30.82 38.16
C LEU A 9 9.75 29.40 38.11
N PRO A 10 8.43 29.25 38.04
CA PRO A 10 7.83 27.95 37.77
C PRO A 10 8.17 27.60 36.30
N VAL A 11 9.02 26.60 36.13
CA VAL A 11 9.19 25.94 34.84
C VAL A 11 7.86 25.25 34.53
N LEU A 12 7.01 25.90 33.74
CA LEU A 12 5.88 25.24 33.11
C LEU A 12 6.49 24.22 32.12
N ILE A 13 6.63 22.99 32.60
CA ILE A 13 6.81 21.84 31.74
C ILE A 13 5.50 21.72 30.94
N PHE A 14 5.47 22.34 29.78
CA PHE A 14 4.51 21.93 28.76
C PHE A 14 4.88 20.48 28.41
N SER A 15 4.25 19.55 29.09
CA SER A 15 4.04 18.23 28.57
C SER A 15 3.25 18.43 27.28
N GLN A 16 3.97 18.52 26.18
CA GLN A 16 3.39 18.18 24.89
C GLN A 16 2.95 16.71 25.05
N GLN A 17 1.73 16.52 25.52
CA GLN A 17 0.95 15.39 25.13
C GLN A 17 0.92 15.49 23.59
N ASP A 18 1.86 14.79 22.95
CA ASP A 18 1.63 14.29 21.62
C ASP A 18 0.29 13.54 21.72
N ASN A 19 -0.78 14.28 21.48
CA ASN A 19 -2.02 13.71 21.02
C ASN A 19 -1.62 13.03 19.70
N LEU A 20 -1.08 11.81 19.81
CA LEU A 20 -1.36 10.77 18.85
C LEU A 20 -2.90 10.69 18.83
N SER A 21 -3.50 11.69 18.17
CA SER A 21 -4.84 11.55 17.69
C SER A 21 -4.82 10.21 17.01
N ASP A 22 -5.52 9.26 17.62
CA ASP A 22 -5.80 7.99 16.99
C ASP A 22 -6.01 8.30 15.53
N GLY A 23 -5.10 7.83 14.66
CA GLY A 23 -5.15 8.08 13.22
C GLY A 23 -6.45 7.60 12.55
N THR A 24 -7.42 7.21 13.34
CA THR A 24 -8.77 6.80 12.98
C THR A 24 -9.64 7.96 12.48
N GLY A 25 -9.39 9.20 12.91
CA GLY A 25 -10.21 10.36 12.51
C GLY A 25 -9.96 10.80 11.05
N SER A 26 -8.71 10.85 10.64
CA SER A 26 -8.32 11.27 9.28
C SER A 26 -8.65 10.20 8.22
N TYR A 27 -8.75 8.94 8.63
CA TYR A 27 -9.07 7.82 7.74
C TYR A 27 -10.55 7.72 7.41
N ARG A 28 -11.45 8.16 8.28
CA ARG A 28 -12.90 8.12 8.04
C ARG A 28 -13.34 8.96 6.85
N GLN A 29 -12.75 10.13 6.66
CA GLN A 29 -13.16 11.08 5.62
C GLN A 29 -12.88 10.59 4.20
N TYR A 30 -11.84 9.75 4.01
CA TYR A 30 -11.49 9.21 2.70
C TYR A 30 -12.36 8.01 2.26
N PHE A 31 -13.20 7.48 3.17
CA PHE A 31 -13.82 6.16 3.05
C PHE A 31 -15.26 6.12 2.60
N ASP A 32 -16.08 7.07 2.99
CA ASP A 32 -17.52 6.92 2.82
C ASP A 32 -17.98 7.11 1.38
N GLU A 33 -17.37 8.02 0.64
CA GLU A 33 -17.77 8.28 -0.75
C GLU A 33 -17.31 7.20 -1.74
N ASN A 34 -16.17 6.59 -1.51
CA ASN A 34 -15.63 5.55 -2.39
C ASN A 34 -16.14 4.12 -2.11
N LYS A 35 -16.66 3.84 -0.92
CA LYS A 35 -17.14 2.50 -0.55
C LYS A 35 -18.46 2.13 -1.21
N THR A 36 -19.34 3.08 -1.39
CA THR A 36 -20.70 2.85 -1.94
C THR A 36 -20.67 2.56 -3.44
N SER A 37 -19.89 3.30 -4.20
CA SER A 37 -19.82 3.11 -5.66
C SER A 37 -19.08 1.82 -6.06
N ARG A 38 -18.15 1.34 -5.24
CA ARG A 38 -17.36 0.13 -5.53
C ARG A 38 -18.03 -1.18 -5.15
N LYS A 39 -18.93 -1.19 -4.15
CA LYS A 39 -19.68 -2.40 -3.76
C LYS A 39 -20.62 -2.91 -4.88
N HIS A 40 -21.19 -2.01 -5.67
CA HIS A 40 -22.11 -2.41 -6.74
C HIS A 40 -21.43 -3.02 -7.96
N VAL A 41 -20.19 -2.65 -8.23
CA VAL A 41 -19.44 -3.12 -9.41
C VAL A 41 -18.90 -4.54 -9.25
N LEU A 42 -18.82 -5.07 -8.03
CA LEU A 42 -18.08 -6.29 -7.73
C LEU A 42 -18.91 -7.54 -7.51
N LYS A 43 -20.23 -7.52 -7.74
CA LYS A 43 -21.04 -8.73 -7.73
C LYS A 43 -20.72 -9.55 -8.99
N ASN A 44 -20.37 -10.83 -8.81
CA ASN A 44 -20.12 -11.79 -9.89
C ASN A 44 -18.85 -11.54 -10.73
N VAL A 45 -17.76 -11.05 -10.13
CA VAL A 45 -16.47 -10.89 -10.80
C VAL A 45 -15.57 -12.09 -10.52
N ILE A 46 -15.01 -12.69 -11.56
CA ILE A 46 -14.04 -13.78 -11.45
C ILE A 46 -12.66 -13.23 -11.09
N GLY A 47 -11.96 -13.92 -10.17
CA GLY A 47 -10.62 -13.53 -9.72
C GLY A 47 -10.63 -12.64 -8.48
N SER A 48 -9.45 -12.16 -8.08
CA SER A 48 -9.25 -11.35 -6.89
C SER A 48 -8.69 -9.99 -7.23
N ARG A 49 -9.14 -8.96 -6.53
CA ARG A 49 -8.55 -7.63 -6.57
C ARG A 49 -7.29 -7.51 -5.72
N TYR A 50 -7.06 -8.49 -4.85
CA TYR A 50 -5.96 -8.49 -3.89
C TYR A 50 -4.76 -9.26 -4.41
N TYR A 51 -3.55 -8.78 -4.06
CA TYR A 51 -2.30 -9.47 -4.35
C TYR A 51 -2.14 -10.74 -3.50
N HIS A 52 -2.34 -10.61 -2.19
CA HIS A 52 -2.33 -11.75 -1.28
C HIS A 52 -3.74 -12.36 -1.18
N LYS A 53 -3.83 -13.69 -1.11
CA LYS A 53 -5.09 -14.38 -0.89
C LYS A 53 -5.69 -14.02 0.47
N ASP A 54 -4.84 -13.98 1.49
CA ASP A 54 -5.21 -13.76 2.90
C ASP A 54 -4.56 -12.48 3.46
N TYR A 55 -5.02 -12.04 4.62
CA TYR A 55 -4.36 -10.98 5.37
C TYR A 55 -3.02 -11.45 5.90
N VAL A 56 -2.01 -10.63 5.77
CA VAL A 56 -0.63 -10.91 6.16
C VAL A 56 -0.20 -10.03 7.34
N ASN A 57 0.70 -10.55 8.17
CA ASN A 57 1.22 -9.81 9.32
C ASN A 57 2.21 -8.73 8.90
N THR A 58 2.14 -7.57 9.55
CA THR A 58 3.16 -6.53 9.52
C THR A 58 3.28 -5.86 10.88
N ILE A 59 4.34 -5.08 11.08
CA ILE A 59 4.57 -4.30 12.30
C ILE A 59 4.61 -2.82 11.91
N ILE A 60 3.74 -2.02 12.54
CA ILE A 60 3.74 -0.57 12.39
C ILE A 60 3.79 0.05 13.78
N ASN A 61 4.77 0.92 14.01
CA ASN A 61 4.99 1.57 15.30
C ASN A 61 5.01 0.56 16.47
N GLY A 62 5.70 -0.58 16.28
CA GLY A 62 5.81 -1.64 17.27
C GLY A 62 4.55 -2.50 17.47
N LYS A 63 3.44 -2.18 16.83
CA LYS A 63 2.19 -2.96 16.90
C LYS A 63 2.08 -3.92 15.73
N LYS A 64 1.77 -5.18 16.02
CA LYS A 64 1.49 -6.20 15.00
C LYS A 64 0.08 -6.00 14.47
N ILE A 65 -0.03 -5.82 13.17
CA ILE A 65 -1.31 -5.67 12.47
C ILE A 65 -1.40 -6.64 11.30
N LEU A 66 -2.62 -6.94 10.88
CA LEU A 66 -2.92 -7.73 9.70
C LEU A 66 -3.32 -6.80 8.56
N VAL A 67 -2.66 -6.92 7.41
CA VAL A 67 -2.92 -6.10 6.24
C VAL A 67 -3.08 -6.93 4.98
N LYS A 68 -3.73 -6.35 3.97
CA LYS A 68 -3.90 -6.96 2.65
C LYS A 68 -3.72 -5.90 1.58
N PHE A 69 -2.93 -6.18 0.55
CA PHE A 69 -2.73 -5.24 -0.54
C PHE A 69 -3.81 -5.39 -1.60
N ASP A 70 -4.61 -4.33 -1.79
CA ASP A 70 -5.58 -4.19 -2.86
C ASP A 70 -4.86 -3.68 -4.12
N ALA A 71 -4.49 -4.59 -5.00
CA ALA A 71 -3.74 -4.30 -6.21
C ALA A 71 -4.58 -3.61 -7.31
N TYR A 72 -5.91 -3.63 -7.19
CA TYR A 72 -6.81 -2.89 -8.06
C TYR A 72 -6.86 -1.40 -7.72
N SER A 73 -6.92 -1.08 -6.44
CA SER A 73 -7.01 0.29 -5.92
C SER A 73 -5.67 0.87 -5.48
N ASP A 74 -4.59 0.05 -5.49
CA ASP A 74 -3.26 0.41 -4.99
C ASP A 74 -3.26 0.81 -3.50
N LEU A 75 -3.99 0.10 -2.66
CA LEU A 75 -4.18 0.46 -1.26
C LEU A 75 -3.79 -0.69 -0.32
N MET A 76 -3.19 -0.37 0.83
CA MET A 76 -2.88 -1.34 1.88
C MET A 76 -4.02 -1.31 2.92
N GLU A 77 -4.82 -2.36 2.95
CA GLU A 77 -6.03 -2.48 3.77
C GLU A 77 -5.73 -3.21 5.08
N PRO A 78 -5.91 -2.59 6.27
CA PRO A 78 -5.83 -3.30 7.53
C PRO A 78 -7.10 -4.15 7.76
N LYS A 79 -6.94 -5.30 8.41
CA LYS A 79 -8.06 -6.19 8.72
C LYS A 79 -9.05 -5.57 9.70
N PHE A 80 -8.52 -4.84 10.67
CA PHE A 80 -9.29 -4.20 11.74
C PHE A 80 -9.11 -2.69 11.67
N GLY A 81 -10.18 -1.98 11.92
CA GLY A 81 -10.21 -0.52 11.83
C GLY A 81 -10.72 -0.02 10.48
N PRO A 82 -11.15 1.22 10.43
CA PRO A 82 -11.54 1.85 9.19
C PRO A 82 -10.29 2.22 8.41
N GLY A 83 -10.24 1.90 7.19
CA GLY A 83 -9.32 2.59 6.36
C GLY A 83 -8.24 1.80 5.63
N TYR A 84 -7.36 2.55 5.01
CA TYR A 84 -6.16 2.08 4.33
C TYR A 84 -4.94 2.74 4.97
N LEU A 85 -3.80 2.08 4.94
CA LEU A 85 -2.58 2.70 5.41
C LEU A 85 -2.21 3.89 4.53
N PRO A 86 -1.79 5.02 5.13
CA PRO A 86 -1.42 6.20 4.36
C PRO A 86 -0.17 5.94 3.52
N TYR A 87 -0.10 6.60 2.40
CA TYR A 87 1.15 6.69 1.67
C TYR A 87 2.09 7.65 2.39
N SER A 88 3.16 7.12 2.92
CA SER A 88 4.24 7.92 3.49
C SER A 88 5.57 7.39 2.96
N ASN A 89 6.40 8.26 2.41
CA ASN A 89 7.74 7.88 1.95
C ASN A 89 8.62 7.36 3.09
N LYS A 90 8.22 7.63 4.35
CA LYS A 90 8.89 7.10 5.55
C LYS A 90 8.36 5.71 5.96
N LEU A 91 7.21 5.30 5.41
CA LEU A 91 6.58 4.04 5.80
C LEU A 91 7.14 2.88 5.00
N LYS A 92 7.79 1.99 5.72
CA LYS A 92 8.29 0.72 5.20
C LYS A 92 7.58 -0.40 5.96
N LEU A 93 6.91 -1.27 5.23
CA LEU A 93 6.20 -2.42 5.78
C LEU A 93 7.00 -3.69 5.51
N LEU A 94 7.08 -4.56 6.51
CA LEU A 94 7.63 -5.90 6.37
C LEU A 94 6.48 -6.90 6.50
N LEU A 95 5.98 -7.41 5.37
CA LEU A 95 4.90 -8.36 5.34
C LEU A 95 5.42 -9.79 5.49
N ASN A 96 4.80 -10.58 6.37
CA ASN A 96 5.19 -11.97 6.66
C ASN A 96 6.70 -12.19 6.88
N GLN A 97 7.42 -11.16 7.37
CA GLN A 97 8.87 -11.17 7.64
C GLN A 97 9.76 -11.32 6.39
N ASN A 98 9.24 -11.41 5.20
CA ASN A 98 10.00 -11.63 3.97
C ASN A 98 9.71 -10.64 2.84
N GLU A 99 8.60 -9.93 2.86
CA GLU A 99 8.25 -8.97 1.82
C GLU A 99 8.35 -7.54 2.34
N THR A 100 9.32 -6.79 1.84
CA THR A 100 9.42 -5.37 2.15
C THR A 100 8.59 -4.56 1.16
N TRP A 101 7.69 -3.73 1.68
CA TRP A 101 6.89 -2.79 0.89
C TRP A 101 7.23 -1.36 1.26
N ILE A 102 7.30 -0.50 0.27
CA ILE A 102 7.56 0.93 0.43
C ILE A 102 6.50 1.74 -0.31
N ALA A 103 6.16 2.89 0.25
CA ALA A 103 5.34 3.88 -0.44
C ALA A 103 6.25 4.88 -1.16
N TYR A 104 5.98 5.16 -2.44
CA TYR A 104 6.68 6.18 -3.22
C TYR A 104 5.69 6.83 -4.21
N ASN A 105 5.68 8.16 -4.28
CA ASN A 105 4.76 8.94 -5.13
C ASN A 105 3.30 8.47 -5.04
N ASN A 106 2.79 8.32 -3.80
CA ASN A 106 1.43 7.85 -3.49
C ASN A 106 1.08 6.51 -4.13
N LYS A 107 2.05 5.59 -4.17
CA LYS A 107 1.89 4.23 -4.67
C LYS A 107 2.68 3.26 -3.82
N TRP A 108 2.16 2.02 -3.69
CA TRP A 108 2.84 0.95 -3.01
C TRP A 108 3.67 0.11 -3.98
N PHE A 109 4.89 -0.24 -3.53
CA PHE A 109 5.81 -1.11 -4.26
C PHE A 109 6.42 -2.15 -3.32
N ARG A 110 6.55 -3.37 -3.78
CA ARG A 110 7.36 -4.40 -3.12
C ARG A 110 8.82 -4.20 -3.53
N LEU A 111 9.71 -4.14 -2.55
CA LEU A 111 11.15 -4.12 -2.78
C LEU A 111 11.60 -5.52 -3.21
N ILE A 112 12.32 -5.63 -4.32
CA ILE A 112 12.94 -6.88 -4.76
C ILE A 112 14.35 -6.96 -4.17
N TYR A 113 15.23 -6.03 -4.54
CA TYR A 113 16.58 -5.91 -3.99
C TYR A 113 17.14 -4.51 -4.23
N LYS A 114 18.28 -4.23 -3.60
CA LYS A 114 19.06 -3.01 -3.84
C LYS A 114 20.42 -3.36 -4.39
N ASP A 115 20.90 -2.54 -5.32
CA ASP A 115 22.23 -2.64 -5.91
C ASP A 115 22.84 -1.24 -6.00
N GLY A 116 23.78 -0.94 -5.10
CA GLY A 116 24.32 0.40 -4.90
C GLY A 116 23.21 1.43 -4.67
N GLU A 117 23.16 2.46 -5.52
CA GLU A 117 22.14 3.50 -5.49
C GLU A 117 20.80 3.11 -6.12
N SER A 118 20.74 1.95 -6.77
CA SER A 118 19.55 1.48 -7.47
C SER A 118 18.70 0.59 -6.59
N THR A 119 17.39 0.88 -6.53
CA THR A 119 16.40 0.07 -5.83
C THR A 119 15.44 -0.54 -6.86
N TYR A 120 15.40 -1.85 -6.93
CA TYR A 120 14.50 -2.58 -7.84
C TYR A 120 13.20 -2.91 -7.17
N LEU A 121 12.11 -2.54 -7.83
CA LEU A 121 10.77 -2.54 -7.27
C LEU A 121 9.81 -3.33 -8.16
N PHE A 122 8.91 -4.04 -7.51
CA PHE A 122 7.81 -4.76 -8.12
C PHE A 122 6.48 -4.10 -7.73
N LYS A 123 5.58 -3.98 -8.69
CA LYS A 123 4.23 -3.50 -8.47
C LYS A 123 3.23 -4.48 -9.06
N PRO A 124 2.51 -5.24 -8.23
CA PRO A 124 1.36 -5.98 -8.69
C PRO A 124 0.24 -5.00 -9.01
N ILE A 125 -0.44 -5.24 -10.11
CA ILE A 125 -1.59 -4.46 -10.58
C ILE A 125 -2.70 -5.43 -10.92
N VAL A 126 -3.92 -5.06 -10.61
CA VAL A 126 -5.11 -5.79 -11.05
C VAL A 126 -5.96 -4.86 -11.90
N GLU A 127 -6.34 -5.32 -13.07
CA GLU A 127 -7.25 -4.60 -13.96
C GLU A 127 -8.62 -5.26 -13.95
N TYR A 128 -9.66 -4.44 -13.91
CA TYR A 128 -11.03 -4.89 -14.07
C TYR A 128 -11.39 -4.95 -15.56
N VAL A 129 -11.77 -6.12 -16.02
CA VAL A 129 -12.27 -6.35 -17.37
C VAL A 129 -13.79 -6.46 -17.30
N LYS A 130 -14.49 -5.58 -18.00
CA LYS A 130 -15.95 -5.56 -18.06
C LYS A 130 -16.50 -6.85 -18.68
N PRO A 131 -17.73 -7.27 -18.29
CA PRO A 131 -18.37 -8.40 -18.93
C PRO A 131 -18.62 -8.09 -20.41
N LYS A 132 -18.53 -9.11 -21.26
CA LYS A 132 -18.91 -9.02 -22.67
C LYS A 132 -20.13 -9.89 -22.92
N LYS A 133 -21.14 -9.35 -23.56
CA LYS A 133 -22.26 -10.15 -24.10
C LYS A 133 -21.77 -10.94 -25.31
N ALA A 134 -22.31 -12.14 -25.48
CA ALA A 134 -22.14 -12.88 -26.73
C ALA A 134 -22.69 -12.06 -27.92
N GLU A 135 -21.95 -12.01 -28.99
CA GLU A 135 -22.49 -11.58 -30.28
C GLU A 135 -23.44 -12.65 -30.79
N GLU A 136 -24.53 -12.23 -31.44
CA GLU A 136 -25.56 -13.17 -31.97
C GLU A 136 -24.88 -14.24 -32.84
N GLY A 137 -24.97 -15.49 -32.40
CA GLY A 137 -24.55 -16.67 -33.14
C GLY A 137 -23.25 -17.36 -32.71
N TYR A 138 -22.33 -16.71 -32.03
CA TYR A 138 -21.05 -17.34 -31.62
C TYR A 138 -20.54 -16.83 -30.29
N GLY A 139 -20.33 -17.76 -29.34
CA GLY A 139 -19.66 -17.51 -28.04
C GLY A 139 -20.63 -17.23 -26.90
N GLY A 140 -20.30 -17.72 -25.70
CA GLY A 140 -21.06 -17.46 -24.48
C GLY A 140 -20.74 -16.08 -23.87
N ASN A 141 -21.63 -15.59 -23.02
CA ASN A 141 -21.39 -14.39 -22.21
C ASN A 141 -20.09 -14.54 -21.40
N GLN A 142 -19.20 -13.57 -21.51
CA GLN A 142 -17.99 -13.52 -20.70
C GLN A 142 -18.26 -12.70 -19.44
N PRO A 143 -18.14 -13.30 -18.25
CA PRO A 143 -18.33 -12.57 -17.00
C PRO A 143 -17.23 -11.52 -16.79
N ALA A 144 -17.51 -10.55 -15.94
CA ALA A 144 -16.50 -9.61 -15.49
C ALA A 144 -15.37 -10.35 -14.76
N LYS A 145 -14.15 -9.89 -14.92
CA LYS A 145 -12.99 -10.52 -14.26
C LYS A 145 -11.93 -9.52 -13.84
N PHE A 146 -11.21 -9.88 -12.78
CA PHE A 146 -9.94 -9.25 -12.43
C PHE A 146 -8.79 -9.98 -13.13
N VAL A 147 -7.90 -9.22 -13.75
CA VAL A 147 -6.71 -9.75 -14.42
C VAL A 147 -5.48 -9.17 -13.75
N ALA A 148 -4.67 -10.04 -13.14
CA ALA A 148 -3.41 -9.65 -12.53
C ALA A 148 -2.36 -9.33 -13.61
N LYS A 149 -1.60 -8.26 -13.36
CA LYS A 149 -0.46 -7.83 -14.17
C LYS A 149 0.70 -7.46 -13.26
N GLU A 150 1.89 -7.55 -13.79
CA GLU A 150 3.13 -7.24 -13.10
C GLU A 150 3.83 -6.08 -13.78
N LYS A 151 4.32 -5.14 -12.99
CA LYS A 151 5.18 -4.06 -13.45
C LYS A 151 6.42 -3.97 -12.58
N TYR A 152 7.53 -3.72 -13.21
CA TYR A 152 8.84 -3.63 -12.58
C TYR A 152 9.40 -2.23 -12.79
N TYR A 153 10.10 -1.72 -11.78
CA TYR A 153 10.65 -0.37 -11.77
C TYR A 153 12.05 -0.40 -11.18
N ILE A 154 12.84 0.59 -11.56
CA ILE A 154 14.07 0.98 -10.89
C ILE A 154 13.89 2.38 -10.32
N LEU A 155 14.23 2.54 -9.05
CA LEU A 155 14.32 3.83 -8.38
C LEU A 155 15.80 4.16 -8.18
N LYS A 156 16.28 5.22 -8.84
CA LYS A 156 17.64 5.73 -8.75
C LYS A 156 17.61 7.25 -8.71
N ASN A 157 18.34 7.85 -7.74
CA ASN A 157 18.37 9.32 -7.54
C ASN A 157 16.97 9.95 -7.51
N ASP A 158 16.04 9.32 -6.75
CA ASP A 158 14.64 9.73 -6.67
C ASP A 158 13.87 9.73 -8.00
N ILE A 159 14.39 9.09 -9.04
CA ILE A 159 13.72 8.91 -10.32
C ILE A 159 13.21 7.49 -10.43
N LEU A 160 11.89 7.34 -10.53
CA LEU A 160 11.22 6.06 -10.72
C LEU A 160 11.02 5.78 -12.21
N THR A 161 11.73 4.80 -12.74
CA THR A 161 11.66 4.41 -14.15
C THR A 161 11.07 3.01 -14.30
N LYS A 162 10.10 2.86 -15.20
CA LYS A 162 9.51 1.55 -15.50
C LYS A 162 10.47 0.73 -16.38
N LEU A 163 10.71 -0.51 -15.98
CA LEU A 163 11.54 -1.45 -16.74
C LEU A 163 10.73 -2.11 -17.87
N LYS A 164 11.39 -2.30 -19.01
CA LYS A 164 10.84 -3.07 -20.14
C LYS A 164 10.99 -4.57 -19.88
N ARG A 165 10.17 -5.39 -20.53
CA ARG A 165 10.19 -6.86 -20.37
C ARG A 165 11.56 -7.49 -20.62
N LYS A 166 12.32 -6.95 -21.59
CA LYS A 166 13.70 -7.42 -21.88
C LYS A 166 14.66 -7.19 -20.72
N GLU A 167 14.57 -6.01 -20.08
CA GLU A 167 15.38 -5.64 -18.90
C GLU A 167 15.04 -6.50 -17.69
N VAL A 168 13.74 -6.71 -17.43
CA VAL A 168 13.25 -7.60 -16.36
C VAL A 168 13.81 -9.02 -16.53
N LYS A 169 13.82 -9.57 -17.76
CA LYS A 169 14.40 -10.89 -18.06
C LYS A 169 15.91 -10.91 -17.85
N LYS A 170 16.63 -9.89 -18.37
CA LYS A 170 18.09 -9.77 -18.23
C LYS A 170 18.52 -9.72 -16.77
N LEU A 171 17.78 -9.00 -15.94
CA LEU A 171 18.05 -8.83 -14.51
C LEU A 171 17.50 -9.98 -13.64
N GLY A 172 16.78 -10.94 -14.21
CA GLY A 172 16.21 -12.06 -13.48
C GLY A 172 15.17 -11.69 -12.43
N LEU A 173 14.58 -10.49 -12.51
CA LEU A 173 13.73 -9.94 -11.44
C LEU A 173 12.49 -10.78 -11.11
N ALA A 174 11.92 -11.45 -12.12
CA ALA A 174 10.74 -12.28 -11.92
C ALA A 174 11.02 -13.52 -11.05
N LYS A 175 12.27 -14.01 -10.99
CA LYS A 175 12.67 -15.16 -10.17
C LYS A 175 12.83 -14.84 -8.68
N ASN A 176 13.01 -13.57 -8.35
CA ASN A 176 13.28 -13.11 -6.99
C ASN A 176 11.99 -12.74 -6.21
N LEU A 177 10.83 -13.10 -6.74
CA LEU A 177 9.52 -12.84 -6.08
C LEU A 177 8.99 -14.05 -5.28
N ASN A 178 9.67 -15.19 -5.37
CA ASN A 178 9.33 -16.44 -4.65
C ASN A 178 9.96 -16.47 -3.27
#